data_503def0b67adfb8b84daba1e6ec15973
#
_entry.id   503def0b67adfb8b84daba1e6ec15973
#
_cell.length_a   1.000
_cell.length_b   1.000
_cell.length_c   1.000
_cell.angle_alpha   90.00
_cell.angle_beta   90.00
_cell.angle_gamma   90.00
#
_symmetry.space_group_name_H-M   'P 1'
#
loop_
_entity.id
_entity.type
_entity.pdbx_description
1 polymer ?
#
loop_
_entity_poly.entity_id
_entity_poly.type
_entity_poly.pdbx_seq_one_letter_code
_entity_poly.pdbx_strand_id
1 'polypeptide(L)'
;MDTVTSDRPPRPPLAGDPIPETGPTPALSPPQPAKRTLVMRFRELTIERRILAGFSLVFIGILIIGAVSYRNTTILIENSRLDTRSHDLLQLLNNVDVAMDEAENNHRRYLVTGEVVYLKSFRSLTEQKPTYLKYLKDLTTGLPLQESRVDTLQKLIEQQINAETGAIAKRDGGGFEAVRRIALEGAAKRELTAIHRIIGEMEVEERQ
;
A
#
# COMPACT_ATOMS: atom_id res chain seq x y z
N MET A 1 42.57 -45.16 -34.08
CA MET A 1 41.52 -45.94 -34.77
C MET A 1 40.73 -44.91 -35.55
N ASP A 2 41.29 -44.36 -36.58
CA ASP A 2 41.23 -44.65 -38.00
C ASP A 2 39.84 -44.60 -38.58
N THR A 3 39.52 -43.47 -39.18
CA THR A 3 38.45 -43.35 -40.17
C THR A 3 39.02 -42.71 -41.43
N VAL A 4 39.07 -43.49 -42.39
CA VAL A 4 39.62 -43.30 -43.74
C VAL A 4 38.69 -42.37 -44.53
N THR A 5 39.28 -41.29 -45.02
CA THR A 5 38.68 -40.35 -46.00
C THR A 5 38.81 -41.01 -47.38
N SER A 6 37.70 -41.29 -48.06
CA SER A 6 37.65 -41.76 -49.40
C SER A 6 37.53 -40.58 -50.37
N ASP A 7 38.64 -40.21 -50.96
CA ASP A 7 38.78 -39.29 -52.07
C ASP A 7 38.50 -40.02 -53.38
N ARG A 8 37.41 -39.60 -54.12
CA ARG A 8 37.12 -40.17 -55.47
C ARG A 8 37.01 -38.98 -56.43
N PRO A 9 37.87 -38.94 -57.47
CA PRO A 9 37.85 -37.85 -58.45
C PRO A 9 36.60 -37.90 -59.34
N PRO A 10 36.18 -36.77 -59.91
CA PRO A 10 34.98 -36.64 -60.77
C PRO A 10 35.24 -37.29 -62.12
N ARG A 11 34.25 -38.01 -62.68
CA ARG A 11 34.21 -38.56 -64.01
C ARG A 11 34.09 -37.50 -65.10
N PRO A 12 34.73 -37.65 -66.24
CA PRO A 12 34.49 -36.74 -67.37
C PRO A 12 33.12 -36.96 -68.01
N PRO A 13 32.51 -35.97 -68.60
CA PRO A 13 31.20 -36.08 -69.22
C PRO A 13 31.26 -36.88 -70.55
N LEU A 14 30.25 -37.76 -70.73
CA LEU A 14 30.04 -38.46 -71.98
C LEU A 14 29.37 -37.57 -72.99
N ALA A 15 29.84 -37.57 -74.23
CA ALA A 15 29.25 -36.82 -75.35
C ALA A 15 27.88 -37.42 -75.68
N GLY A 16 26.84 -36.54 -75.69
CA GLY A 16 25.57 -36.95 -76.30
C GLY A 16 24.31 -36.41 -75.64
N ASP A 17 24.38 -35.47 -74.74
CA ASP A 17 23.14 -34.87 -74.22
C ASP A 17 22.61 -33.73 -75.10
N PRO A 18 21.31 -33.73 -75.41
CA PRO A 18 20.70 -32.70 -76.26
C PRO A 18 20.65 -31.35 -75.58
N ILE A 19 20.84 -30.29 -76.33
CA ILE A 19 20.80 -28.87 -75.92
C ILE A 19 19.42 -28.58 -75.32
N PRO A 20 19.29 -28.12 -74.08
CA PRO A 20 18.02 -27.69 -73.56
C PRO A 20 17.61 -26.36 -74.23
N GLU A 21 16.39 -26.34 -74.73
CA GLU A 21 15.74 -25.13 -75.30
C GLU A 21 15.72 -24.01 -74.30
N THR A 22 16.11 -22.84 -74.74
CA THR A 22 16.03 -21.58 -74.00
C THR A 22 14.58 -21.24 -73.71
N GLY A 23 14.11 -21.52 -72.48
CA GLY A 23 12.86 -21.03 -71.96
C GLY A 23 12.88 -19.49 -71.79
N PRO A 24 11.72 -18.85 -71.82
CA PRO A 24 11.65 -17.38 -71.79
C PRO A 24 12.24 -16.83 -70.52
N THR A 25 13.12 -15.83 -70.66
CA THR A 25 13.72 -15.03 -69.59
C THR A 25 12.66 -14.54 -68.61
N PRO A 26 12.75 -14.79 -67.30
CA PRO A 26 11.81 -14.19 -66.35
C PRO A 26 11.95 -12.67 -66.36
N ALA A 27 10.84 -12.00 -66.60
CA ALA A 27 10.74 -10.55 -66.59
C ALA A 27 11.21 -10.03 -65.22
N LEU A 28 12.23 -9.20 -65.23
CA LEU A 28 12.70 -8.44 -64.05
C LEU A 28 11.52 -7.62 -63.51
N SER A 29 11.03 -8.00 -62.33
CA SER A 29 10.06 -7.21 -61.57
C SER A 29 10.62 -5.79 -61.37
N PRO A 30 9.80 -4.75 -61.54
CA PRO A 30 10.29 -3.39 -61.32
C PRO A 30 10.75 -3.22 -59.85
N PRO A 31 11.83 -2.45 -59.59
CA PRO A 31 12.32 -2.23 -58.26
C PRO A 31 11.22 -1.59 -57.41
N GLN A 32 10.87 -2.22 -56.31
CA GLN A 32 9.95 -1.66 -55.34
C GLN A 32 10.52 -0.31 -54.84
N PRO A 33 9.68 0.74 -54.73
CA PRO A 33 10.16 2.03 -54.26
C PRO A 33 10.67 1.84 -52.79
N ALA A 34 11.99 1.97 -52.64
CA ALA A 34 12.62 2.00 -51.32
C ALA A 34 11.85 3.00 -50.44
N LYS A 35 11.47 2.56 -49.25
CA LYS A 35 10.85 3.41 -48.25
C LYS A 35 11.79 4.59 -48.01
N ARG A 36 11.47 5.75 -48.65
CA ARG A 36 12.20 6.99 -48.43
C ARG A 36 12.13 7.33 -46.95
N THR A 37 13.21 7.10 -46.29
CA THR A 37 13.41 7.38 -44.86
C THR A 37 13.03 8.84 -44.61
N LEU A 38 12.27 9.11 -43.57
CA LEU A 38 11.78 10.43 -43.14
C LEU A 38 12.90 11.50 -43.12
N VAL A 39 14.14 11.06 -42.89
CA VAL A 39 15.37 11.87 -42.88
C VAL A 39 15.66 12.59 -44.22
N MET A 40 15.26 12.05 -45.39
CA MET A 40 15.50 12.71 -46.69
C MET A 40 14.57 13.91 -46.92
N ARG A 41 13.40 13.97 -46.30
CA ARG A 41 12.46 15.10 -46.45
C ARG A 41 12.93 16.38 -45.77
N PHE A 42 13.83 16.27 -44.72
CA PHE A 42 14.38 17.43 -44.03
C PHE A 42 15.38 18.24 -44.87
N ARG A 43 15.91 17.67 -45.94
CA ARG A 43 16.95 18.31 -46.75
C ARG A 43 16.42 19.32 -47.76
N GLU A 44 15.14 19.26 -48.09
CA GLU A 44 14.50 20.17 -49.04
C GLU A 44 13.70 21.32 -48.39
N LEU A 45 13.73 21.39 -47.05
CA LEU A 45 13.07 22.49 -46.33
C LEU A 45 13.94 23.74 -46.36
N THR A 46 13.33 24.88 -46.62
CA THR A 46 13.97 26.21 -46.49
C THR A 46 14.54 26.38 -45.10
N ILE A 47 15.59 27.15 -44.93
CA ILE A 47 16.31 27.36 -43.65
C ILE A 47 15.35 27.73 -42.52
N GLU A 48 14.36 28.59 -42.78
CA GLU A 48 13.30 28.98 -41.85
C GLU A 48 12.48 27.78 -41.30
N ARG A 49 12.09 26.86 -42.19
CA ARG A 49 11.33 25.66 -41.79
C ARG A 49 12.17 24.68 -40.98
N ARG A 50 13.48 24.60 -41.19
CA ARG A 50 14.39 23.77 -40.36
C ARG A 50 14.53 24.33 -38.96
N ILE A 51 14.66 25.65 -38.82
CA ILE A 51 14.71 26.33 -37.54
C ILE A 51 13.36 26.10 -36.79
N LEU A 52 12.24 26.33 -37.47
CA LEU A 52 10.94 26.14 -36.86
C LEU A 52 10.70 24.68 -36.42
N ALA A 53 11.11 23.69 -37.23
CA ALA A 53 11.02 22.28 -36.90
C ALA A 53 11.89 21.91 -35.67
N GLY A 54 13.09 22.48 -35.56
CA GLY A 54 13.95 22.32 -34.39
C GLY A 54 13.33 22.89 -33.10
N PHE A 55 12.82 24.11 -33.17
CA PHE A 55 12.11 24.71 -32.03
C PHE A 55 10.84 23.95 -31.65
N SER A 56 10.05 23.49 -32.63
CA SER A 56 8.87 22.68 -32.36
C SER A 56 9.19 21.36 -31.68
N LEU A 57 10.27 20.70 -32.06
CA LEU A 57 10.73 19.46 -31.42
C LEU A 57 11.12 19.69 -29.94
N VAL A 58 11.86 20.76 -29.67
CA VAL A 58 12.23 21.13 -28.29
C VAL A 58 10.98 21.48 -27.48
N PHE A 59 10.05 22.24 -28.05
CA PHE A 59 8.82 22.63 -27.38
C PHE A 59 7.92 21.40 -27.06
N ILE A 60 7.80 20.47 -28.00
CA ILE A 60 7.12 19.19 -27.77
C ILE A 60 7.80 18.38 -26.66
N GLY A 61 9.13 18.34 -26.64
CA GLY A 61 9.89 17.70 -25.57
C GLY A 61 9.59 18.29 -24.19
N ILE A 62 9.56 19.62 -24.09
CA ILE A 62 9.21 20.33 -22.85
C ILE A 62 7.76 20.02 -22.41
N LEU A 63 6.81 19.98 -23.35
CA LEU A 63 5.43 19.63 -23.06
C LEU A 63 5.30 18.19 -22.54
N ILE A 64 6.01 17.24 -23.15
CA ILE A 64 6.01 15.83 -22.71
C ILE A 64 6.61 15.73 -21.30
N ILE A 65 7.76 16.37 -21.05
CA ILE A 65 8.37 16.39 -19.72
C ILE A 65 7.42 17.03 -18.69
N GLY A 66 6.80 18.15 -19.03
CA GLY A 66 5.80 18.81 -18.19
C GLY A 66 4.59 17.92 -17.87
N ALA A 67 4.05 17.23 -18.87
CA ALA A 67 2.92 16.32 -18.68
C ALA A 67 3.28 15.09 -17.83
N VAL A 68 4.45 14.51 -18.05
CA VAL A 68 4.96 13.39 -17.24
C VAL A 68 5.23 13.83 -15.80
N SER A 69 5.87 15.00 -15.62
CA SER A 69 6.13 15.57 -14.30
C SER A 69 4.85 15.86 -13.54
N TYR A 70 3.85 16.44 -14.20
CA TYR A 70 2.55 16.70 -13.60
C TYR A 70 1.85 15.41 -13.13
N ARG A 71 1.84 14.38 -13.98
CA ARG A 71 1.26 13.06 -13.60
C ARG A 71 2.00 12.42 -12.44
N ASN A 72 3.33 12.46 -12.43
CA ASN A 72 4.13 11.91 -11.33
C ASN A 72 3.88 12.65 -10.01
N THR A 73 3.76 13.98 -10.06
CA THR A 73 3.46 14.78 -8.86
C THR A 73 2.10 14.45 -8.28
N THR A 74 1.08 14.23 -9.12
CA THR A 74 -0.27 13.88 -8.65
C THR A 74 -0.29 12.51 -7.97
N ILE A 75 0.41 11.51 -8.53
CA ILE A 75 0.53 10.17 -7.95
C ILE A 75 1.29 10.21 -6.62
N LEU A 76 2.36 11.02 -6.52
CA LEU A 76 3.13 11.20 -5.28
C LEU A 76 2.29 11.83 -4.16
N ILE A 77 1.44 12.80 -4.47
CA ILE A 77 0.57 13.44 -3.48
C ILE A 77 -0.48 12.45 -2.96
N GLU A 78 -1.08 11.63 -3.82
CA GLU A 78 -2.06 10.63 -3.43
C GLU A 78 -1.42 9.54 -2.55
N ASN A 79 -0.29 8.99 -2.95
CA ASN A 79 0.46 8.01 -2.15
C ASN A 79 0.92 8.59 -0.81
N SER A 80 1.38 9.85 -0.78
CA SER A 80 1.80 10.50 0.45
C SER A 80 0.63 10.73 1.43
N ARG A 81 -0.59 10.94 0.92
CA ARG A 81 -1.79 11.05 1.77
C ARG A 81 -2.17 9.71 2.38
N LEU A 82 -2.06 8.62 1.63
CA LEU A 82 -2.33 7.26 2.14
C LEU A 82 -1.31 6.88 3.21
N ASP A 83 -0.02 7.11 2.97
CA ASP A 83 1.05 6.86 3.94
C ASP A 83 0.86 7.66 5.24
N THR A 84 0.50 8.95 5.12
CA THR A 84 0.22 9.80 6.30
C THR A 84 -0.97 9.27 7.08
N ARG A 85 -2.06 8.91 6.40
CA ARG A 85 -3.27 8.37 7.03
C ARG A 85 -3.00 7.06 7.78
N SER A 86 -2.26 6.14 7.16
CA SER A 86 -1.87 4.88 7.78
C SER A 86 -0.99 5.12 9.01
N HIS A 87 -0.03 6.03 8.91
CA HIS A 87 0.82 6.40 10.04
C HIS A 87 0.01 7.02 11.20
N ASP A 88 -0.90 7.93 10.90
CA ASP A 88 -1.78 8.58 11.89
C ASP A 88 -2.70 7.54 12.56
N LEU A 89 -3.22 6.59 11.79
CA LEU A 89 -4.03 5.50 12.32
C LEU A 89 -3.24 4.60 13.27
N LEU A 90 -2.03 4.17 12.88
CA LEU A 90 -1.15 3.37 13.73
C LEU A 90 -0.78 4.10 15.03
N GLN A 91 -0.46 5.38 14.95
CA GLN A 91 -0.17 6.19 16.12
C GLN A 91 -1.39 6.32 17.05
N LEU A 92 -2.58 6.52 16.47
CA LEU A 92 -3.81 6.64 17.24
C LEU A 92 -4.19 5.31 17.91
N LEU A 93 -4.04 4.18 17.21
CA LEU A 93 -4.26 2.84 17.78
C LEU A 93 -3.34 2.60 18.97
N ASN A 94 -2.06 2.91 18.85
CA ASN A 94 -1.11 2.81 19.95
C ASN A 94 -1.50 3.72 21.14
N ASN A 95 -1.97 4.93 20.88
CA ASN A 95 -2.44 5.84 21.93
C ASN A 95 -3.67 5.29 22.67
N VAL A 96 -4.59 4.66 21.95
CA VAL A 96 -5.76 3.99 22.54
C VAL A 96 -5.33 2.81 23.41
N ASP A 97 -4.39 1.99 22.91
CA ASP A 97 -3.87 0.83 23.62
C ASP A 97 -3.23 1.22 24.94
N VAL A 98 -2.32 2.18 24.91
CA VAL A 98 -1.67 2.74 26.11
C VAL A 98 -2.67 3.36 27.07
N ALA A 99 -3.65 4.12 26.57
CA ALA A 99 -4.67 4.75 27.43
C ALA A 99 -5.56 3.71 28.11
N MET A 100 -5.89 2.60 27.45
CA MET A 100 -6.68 1.52 28.03
C MET A 100 -5.90 0.76 29.10
N ASP A 101 -4.60 0.47 28.87
CA ASP A 101 -3.72 -0.15 29.85
C ASP A 101 -3.53 0.73 31.09
N GLU A 102 -3.32 2.02 30.89
CA GLU A 102 -3.19 2.96 32.01
C GLU A 102 -4.49 3.12 32.79
N ALA A 103 -5.65 3.12 32.11
CA ALA A 103 -6.95 3.17 32.76
C ALA A 103 -7.16 1.95 33.64
N GLU A 104 -6.89 0.73 33.13
CA GLU A 104 -7.00 -0.52 33.89
C GLU A 104 -6.04 -0.54 35.09
N ASN A 105 -4.81 -0.10 34.90
CA ASN A 105 -3.83 -0.02 35.99
C ASN A 105 -4.30 0.94 37.09
N ASN A 106 -4.80 2.13 36.74
CA ASN A 106 -5.30 3.10 37.72
C ASN A 106 -6.57 2.59 38.40
N HIS A 107 -7.50 1.97 37.64
CA HIS A 107 -8.66 1.30 38.19
C HIS A 107 -8.26 0.25 39.24
N ARG A 108 -7.34 -0.68 38.92
CA ARG A 108 -6.88 -1.72 39.81
C ARG A 108 -6.22 -1.16 41.07
N ARG A 109 -5.36 -0.15 40.94
CA ARG A 109 -4.72 0.55 42.08
C ARG A 109 -5.77 1.16 42.97
N TYR A 110 -6.79 1.84 42.38
CA TYR A 110 -7.89 2.40 43.15
C TYR A 110 -8.66 1.33 43.92
N LEU A 111 -9.00 0.20 43.32
CA LEU A 111 -9.69 -0.87 44.01
C LEU A 111 -8.94 -1.39 45.21
N VAL A 112 -7.61 -1.51 45.12
CA VAL A 112 -6.74 -1.99 46.19
C VAL A 112 -6.53 -0.95 47.25
N THR A 113 -6.08 0.26 46.90
CA THR A 113 -5.64 1.29 47.86
C THR A 113 -6.77 2.20 48.35
N GLY A 114 -7.78 2.46 47.51
CA GLY A 114 -8.80 3.49 47.75
C GLY A 114 -8.30 4.92 47.54
N GLU A 115 -7.09 5.12 47.03
CA GLU A 115 -6.52 6.44 46.85
C GLU A 115 -7.17 7.19 45.68
N VAL A 116 -7.74 8.35 45.98
CA VAL A 116 -8.51 9.16 45.00
C VAL A 116 -7.68 9.61 43.79
N VAL A 117 -6.35 9.66 43.94
CA VAL A 117 -5.48 10.03 42.80
C VAL A 117 -5.63 9.06 41.65
N TYR A 118 -5.70 7.77 41.90
CA TYR A 118 -5.90 6.76 40.85
C TYR A 118 -7.28 6.83 40.22
N LEU A 119 -8.31 7.12 40.99
CA LEU A 119 -9.67 7.35 40.51
C LEU A 119 -9.74 8.57 39.56
N LYS A 120 -9.05 9.66 39.91
CA LYS A 120 -8.97 10.84 39.04
C LYS A 120 -8.25 10.54 37.74
N SER A 121 -7.13 9.83 37.77
CA SER A 121 -6.38 9.41 36.58
C SER A 121 -7.23 8.52 35.69
N PHE A 122 -7.90 7.51 36.26
CA PHE A 122 -8.84 6.64 35.51
C PHE A 122 -9.93 7.47 34.80
N ARG A 123 -10.59 8.38 35.51
CA ARG A 123 -11.63 9.23 34.91
C ARG A 123 -11.09 10.09 33.77
N SER A 124 -9.95 10.76 33.97
CA SER A 124 -9.32 11.58 32.93
C SER A 124 -8.99 10.81 31.67
N LEU A 125 -8.50 9.58 31.79
CA LEU A 125 -8.21 8.70 30.64
C LEU A 125 -9.50 8.28 29.92
N THR A 126 -10.52 7.87 30.67
CA THR A 126 -11.79 7.42 30.10
C THR A 126 -12.62 8.57 29.48
N GLU A 127 -12.46 9.79 29.95
CA GLU A 127 -13.08 11.00 29.35
C GLU A 127 -12.55 11.30 27.94
N GLN A 128 -11.34 10.83 27.57
CA GLN A 128 -10.76 11.01 26.23
C GLN A 128 -11.32 10.02 25.21
N LYS A 129 -12.00 8.95 25.63
CA LYS A 129 -12.57 7.92 24.75
C LYS A 129 -13.34 8.44 23.57
N PRO A 130 -14.31 9.39 23.71
CA PRO A 130 -15.09 9.85 22.57
C PRO A 130 -14.22 10.52 21.49
N THR A 131 -13.16 11.20 21.91
CA THR A 131 -12.21 11.85 21.01
C THR A 131 -11.43 10.83 20.21
N TYR A 132 -10.86 9.82 20.86
CA TYR A 132 -10.15 8.74 20.17
C TYR A 132 -11.03 7.98 19.19
N LEU A 133 -12.25 7.59 19.61
CA LEU A 133 -13.18 6.87 18.76
C LEU A 133 -13.64 7.67 17.55
N LYS A 134 -13.82 8.98 17.71
CA LYS A 134 -14.13 9.88 16.60
C LYS A 134 -12.98 9.90 15.58
N TYR A 135 -11.76 10.13 16.03
CA TYR A 135 -10.60 10.15 15.12
C TYR A 135 -10.37 8.80 14.43
N LEU A 136 -10.57 7.68 15.14
CA LEU A 136 -10.51 6.35 14.53
C LEU A 136 -11.54 6.20 13.41
N LYS A 137 -12.79 6.63 13.63
CA LYS A 137 -13.84 6.60 12.61
C LYS A 137 -13.49 7.48 11.41
N ASP A 138 -12.99 8.70 11.66
CA ASP A 138 -12.60 9.62 10.60
C ASP A 138 -11.46 9.03 9.75
N LEU A 139 -10.45 8.43 10.39
CA LEU A 139 -9.31 7.80 9.71
C LEU A 139 -9.66 6.51 8.99
N THR A 140 -10.69 5.79 9.40
CA THR A 140 -11.10 4.51 8.77
C THR A 140 -12.22 4.67 7.75
N THR A 141 -12.74 5.89 7.55
CA THR A 141 -13.82 6.16 6.58
C THR A 141 -13.46 5.68 5.18
N GLY A 142 -14.35 4.86 4.57
CA GLY A 142 -14.14 4.26 3.26
C GLY A 142 -13.32 2.97 3.26
N LEU A 143 -12.99 2.44 4.44
CA LEU A 143 -12.31 1.15 4.64
C LEU A 143 -13.25 0.19 5.41
N PRO A 144 -14.17 -0.55 4.74
CA PRO A 144 -15.26 -1.26 5.42
C PRO A 144 -14.80 -2.25 6.49
N LEU A 145 -13.65 -2.91 6.29
CA LEU A 145 -13.10 -3.84 7.25
C LEU A 145 -12.62 -3.11 8.52
N GLN A 146 -11.90 -1.99 8.35
CA GLN A 146 -11.42 -1.18 9.46
C GLN A 146 -12.58 -0.50 10.19
N GLU A 147 -13.59 0.03 9.48
CA GLU A 147 -14.80 0.58 10.08
C GLU A 147 -15.49 -0.43 11.01
N SER A 148 -15.66 -1.67 10.54
CA SER A 148 -16.24 -2.76 11.34
C SER A 148 -15.41 -3.09 12.58
N ARG A 149 -14.08 -3.04 12.48
CA ARG A 149 -13.17 -3.24 13.61
C ARG A 149 -13.26 -2.10 14.62
N VAL A 150 -13.35 -0.85 14.15
CA VAL A 150 -13.55 0.32 15.04
C VAL A 150 -14.88 0.22 15.79
N ASP A 151 -15.97 -0.21 15.15
CA ASP A 151 -17.24 -0.42 15.82
C ASP A 151 -17.19 -1.55 16.87
N THR A 152 -16.42 -2.60 16.59
CA THR A 152 -16.15 -3.68 17.55
C THR A 152 -15.31 -3.18 18.72
N LEU A 153 -14.25 -2.44 18.43
CA LEU A 153 -13.37 -1.82 19.43
C LEU A 153 -14.15 -0.87 20.34
N GLN A 154 -15.02 -0.05 19.79
CA GLN A 154 -15.90 0.84 20.57
C GLN A 154 -16.74 0.06 21.58
N LYS A 155 -17.39 -1.03 21.16
CA LYS A 155 -18.22 -1.86 22.03
C LYS A 155 -17.40 -2.50 23.15
N LEU A 156 -16.21 -3.01 22.86
CA LEU A 156 -15.31 -3.60 23.85
C LEU A 156 -14.83 -2.57 24.87
N ILE A 157 -14.43 -1.39 24.43
CA ILE A 157 -14.03 -0.28 25.30
C ILE A 157 -15.18 0.14 26.21
N GLU A 158 -16.40 0.24 25.67
CA GLU A 158 -17.58 0.58 26.46
C GLU A 158 -17.90 -0.49 27.51
N GLN A 159 -17.81 -1.76 27.17
CA GLN A 159 -18.01 -2.86 28.08
C GLN A 159 -16.95 -2.85 29.22
N GLN A 160 -15.68 -2.66 28.85
CA GLN A 160 -14.58 -2.56 29.82
C GLN A 160 -14.80 -1.42 30.81
N ILE A 161 -15.04 -0.19 30.33
CA ILE A 161 -15.23 1.00 31.19
C ILE A 161 -16.45 0.85 32.08
N ASN A 162 -17.54 0.27 31.56
CA ASN A 162 -18.75 0.01 32.36
C ASN A 162 -18.50 -1.01 33.48
N ALA A 163 -17.75 -2.08 33.20
CA ALA A 163 -17.39 -3.08 34.21
C ALA A 163 -16.49 -2.47 35.29
N GLU A 164 -15.50 -1.66 34.90
CA GLU A 164 -14.58 -0.96 35.80
C GLU A 164 -15.31 0.07 36.67
N THR A 165 -16.20 0.85 36.07
CA THR A 165 -17.03 1.84 36.80
C THR A 165 -17.96 1.13 37.80
N GLY A 166 -18.52 -0.01 37.43
CA GLY A 166 -19.30 -0.84 38.33
C GLY A 166 -18.49 -1.41 39.50
N ALA A 167 -17.23 -1.78 39.28
CA ALA A 167 -16.32 -2.20 40.35
C ALA A 167 -15.94 -1.03 41.28
N ILE A 168 -15.70 0.17 40.73
CA ILE A 168 -15.48 1.38 41.53
C ILE A 168 -16.67 1.68 42.43
N ALA A 169 -17.88 1.62 41.95
CA ALA A 169 -19.09 1.84 42.74
C ALA A 169 -19.23 0.81 43.89
N LYS A 170 -18.87 -0.45 43.65
CA LYS A 170 -18.83 -1.48 44.73
C LYS A 170 -17.75 -1.19 45.76
N ARG A 171 -16.59 -0.70 45.31
CA ARG A 171 -15.49 -0.29 46.21
C ARG A 171 -15.91 0.85 47.12
N ASP A 172 -16.60 1.86 46.58
CA ASP A 172 -17.06 3.03 47.30
C ASP A 172 -18.14 2.69 48.34
N GLY A 173 -19.05 1.76 48.00
CA GLY A 173 -20.13 1.34 48.89
C GLY A 173 -19.74 0.30 49.95
N GLY A 174 -18.80 -0.60 49.66
CA GLY A 174 -18.51 -1.79 50.49
C GLY A 174 -17.04 -1.95 50.88
N GLY A 175 -16.18 -0.99 50.55
CA GLY A 175 -14.76 -1.04 50.84
C GLY A 175 -14.01 -2.10 50.02
N PHE A 176 -12.78 -2.40 50.42
CA PHE A 176 -11.95 -3.37 49.70
C PHE A 176 -12.56 -4.79 49.66
N GLU A 177 -13.18 -5.23 50.73
CA GLU A 177 -13.75 -6.59 50.80
C GLU A 177 -14.82 -6.82 49.75
N ALA A 178 -15.61 -5.78 49.37
CA ALA A 178 -16.64 -5.89 48.31
C ALA A 178 -16.05 -6.13 46.93
N VAL A 179 -14.79 -5.76 46.71
CA VAL A 179 -14.12 -5.86 45.38
C VAL A 179 -12.89 -6.77 45.42
N ARG A 180 -12.53 -7.33 46.58
CA ARG A 180 -11.31 -8.16 46.77
C ARG A 180 -11.16 -9.22 45.70
N ARG A 181 -12.23 -9.93 45.37
CA ARG A 181 -12.22 -10.96 44.36
C ARG A 181 -11.97 -10.35 42.95
N ILE A 182 -12.62 -9.24 42.63
CA ILE A 182 -12.46 -8.54 41.33
C ILE A 182 -11.02 -8.03 41.20
N ALA A 183 -10.48 -7.43 42.27
CA ALA A 183 -9.11 -6.88 42.28
C ALA A 183 -8.02 -7.98 42.15
N LEU A 184 -8.26 -9.17 42.73
CA LEU A 184 -7.28 -10.27 42.73
C LEU A 184 -7.41 -11.17 41.49
N GLU A 185 -8.61 -11.44 41.04
CA GLU A 185 -8.88 -12.35 39.90
C GLU A 185 -8.74 -11.66 38.54
N GLY A 186 -8.71 -10.32 38.45
CA GLY A 186 -8.54 -9.58 37.26
C GLY A 186 -9.68 -9.86 36.26
N ALA A 187 -10.92 -9.76 36.71
CA ALA A 187 -12.11 -10.06 35.88
C ALA A 187 -12.19 -9.23 34.57
N ALA A 188 -11.62 -8.03 34.57
CA ALA A 188 -11.51 -7.14 33.40
C ALA A 188 -10.45 -7.56 32.35
N LYS A 189 -9.68 -8.61 32.63
CA LYS A 189 -8.57 -9.00 31.74
C LYS A 189 -9.00 -9.57 30.41
N ARG A 190 -10.21 -10.12 30.30
CA ARG A 190 -10.72 -10.72 29.04
C ARG A 190 -11.09 -9.67 28.02
N GLU A 191 -11.77 -8.62 28.44
CA GLU A 191 -12.17 -7.50 27.58
C GLU A 191 -10.94 -6.74 27.09
N LEU A 192 -9.98 -6.46 27.98
CA LEU A 192 -8.72 -5.82 27.62
C LEU A 192 -7.91 -6.66 26.63
N THR A 193 -7.84 -7.97 26.81
CA THR A 193 -7.19 -8.88 25.86
C THR A 193 -7.90 -8.84 24.47
N ALA A 194 -9.23 -8.73 24.46
CA ALA A 194 -9.97 -8.58 23.20
C ALA A 194 -9.73 -7.24 22.52
N ILE A 195 -9.59 -6.15 23.29
CA ILE A 195 -9.21 -4.82 22.80
C ILE A 195 -7.84 -4.89 22.12
N HIS A 196 -6.80 -5.38 22.81
CA HIS A 196 -5.46 -5.54 22.26
C HIS A 196 -5.43 -6.38 21.00
N ARG A 197 -6.24 -7.46 20.93
CA ARG A 197 -6.35 -8.30 19.73
C ARG A 197 -6.91 -7.52 18.54
N ILE A 198 -7.99 -6.76 18.71
CA ILE A 198 -8.59 -5.96 17.63
C ILE A 198 -7.62 -4.86 17.17
N ILE A 199 -6.96 -4.19 18.11
CA ILE A 199 -5.93 -3.18 17.78
C ILE A 199 -4.81 -3.82 16.95
N GLY A 200 -4.28 -4.97 17.40
CA GLY A 200 -3.24 -5.69 16.67
C GLY A 200 -3.67 -6.14 15.27
N GLU A 201 -4.92 -6.59 15.09
CA GLU A 201 -5.47 -6.93 13.78
C GLU A 201 -5.55 -5.69 12.86
N MET A 202 -5.90 -4.52 13.40
CA MET A 202 -5.94 -3.26 12.65
C MET A 202 -4.54 -2.80 12.25
N GLU A 203 -3.56 -2.91 13.15
CA GLU A 203 -2.17 -2.55 12.87
C GLU A 203 -1.52 -3.45 11.80
N VAL A 204 -1.80 -4.75 11.82
CA VAL A 204 -1.26 -5.69 10.81
C VAL A 204 -1.78 -5.35 9.42
N GLU A 205 -3.04 -4.97 9.29
CA GLU A 205 -3.65 -4.56 8.02
C GLU A 205 -2.99 -3.29 7.46
N GLU A 206 -2.68 -2.31 8.32
CA GLU A 206 -2.06 -1.05 7.90
C GLU A 206 -0.59 -1.18 7.50
N ARG A 207 0.07 -2.27 7.86
CA ARG A 207 1.49 -2.52 7.55
C ARG A 207 1.69 -3.36 6.27
N GLN A 208 0.60 -3.83 5.62
CA GLN A 208 0.63 -4.62 4.39
C GLN A 208 0.53 -3.75 3.15
#